data_96da15f49c596ed5ee928408b41a2aff
#
_entry.id   96da15f49c596ed5ee928408b41a2aff
#
_cell.length_a   1.000
_cell.length_b   1.000
_cell.length_c   1.000
_cell.angle_alpha   90.00
_cell.angle_beta   90.00
_cell.angle_gamma   90.00
#
_symmetry.space_group_name_H-M   'P 1'
#
loop_
_entity.id
_entity.type
_entity.pdbx_description
1 polymer ?
#
loop_
_entity_poly.entity_id
_entity_poly.type
_entity_poly.pdbx_seq_one_letter_code
_entity_poly.pdbx_strand_id
1 'polypeptide(L)'
;MRFIVPLFVLSVFVLGCGDSRLADVSGTVKLDGQLIEEGSIQFIPVEGNTGAGSGDVIKDGKYHIARERGVAVGKNRVEFRAFKESKRMVQDPTGKPGTKTFERLPAFPPTFNDASTIIRDIQSGSQVIDFDFRVGETPR
;
A
#
# COMPACT_ATOMS: atom_id res chain seq x y z
N MET A 1 5.55 -49.08 -47.41
CA MET A 1 4.82 -48.99 -46.12
C MET A 1 5.60 -48.04 -45.21
N ARG A 2 5.17 -46.77 -45.12
CA ARG A 2 5.90 -45.74 -44.36
C ARG A 2 5.07 -45.45 -43.12
N PHE A 3 5.57 -45.83 -41.94
CA PHE A 3 4.96 -45.52 -40.66
C PHE A 3 5.31 -44.09 -40.23
N ILE A 4 4.32 -43.22 -40.18
CA ILE A 4 4.42 -41.89 -39.61
C ILE A 4 4.12 -42.02 -38.14
N VAL A 5 5.13 -41.79 -37.27
CA VAL A 5 4.96 -41.70 -35.81
C VAL A 5 4.59 -40.26 -35.45
N PRO A 6 3.44 -39.96 -34.86
CA PRO A 6 3.13 -38.63 -34.43
C PRO A 6 3.93 -38.31 -33.13
N LEU A 7 4.78 -37.31 -33.24
CA LEU A 7 5.49 -36.73 -32.09
C LEU A 7 4.50 -35.92 -31.23
N PHE A 8 4.07 -36.50 -30.11
CA PHE A 8 3.20 -35.86 -29.13
C PHE A 8 4.05 -34.91 -28.27
N VAL A 9 4.02 -33.61 -28.60
CA VAL A 9 4.68 -32.58 -27.79
C VAL A 9 3.86 -32.37 -26.51
N LEU A 10 4.37 -32.96 -25.41
CA LEU A 10 3.84 -32.77 -24.07
C LEU A 10 4.20 -31.36 -23.57
N SER A 11 3.26 -30.43 -23.71
CA SER A 11 3.40 -29.07 -23.18
C SER A 11 3.30 -29.12 -21.65
N VAL A 12 4.43 -29.04 -20.98
CA VAL A 12 4.50 -28.91 -19.52
C VAL A 12 4.12 -27.48 -19.16
N PHE A 13 2.89 -27.29 -18.70
CA PHE A 13 2.47 -26.06 -18.01
C PHE A 13 3.15 -26.03 -16.65
N VAL A 14 4.19 -25.22 -16.50
CA VAL A 14 4.78 -24.90 -15.20
C VAL A 14 3.79 -23.95 -14.51
N LEU A 15 2.94 -24.50 -13.65
CA LEU A 15 2.16 -23.74 -12.69
C LEU A 15 3.14 -23.15 -11.67
N GLY A 16 3.48 -21.87 -11.84
CA GLY A 16 4.26 -21.14 -10.86
C GLY A 16 3.50 -21.10 -9.53
N CYS A 17 3.92 -21.87 -8.54
CA CYS A 17 3.49 -21.75 -7.16
C CYS A 17 4.02 -20.42 -6.59
N GLY A 18 3.26 -19.36 -6.74
CA GLY A 18 3.47 -18.14 -5.95
C GLY A 18 3.15 -18.46 -4.48
N ASP A 19 3.89 -17.87 -3.54
CA ASP A 19 3.59 -18.00 -2.11
C ASP A 19 2.18 -17.50 -1.84
N SER A 20 1.27 -18.42 -1.51
CA SER A 20 -0.16 -18.13 -1.27
C SER A 20 -0.38 -17.32 0.02
N ARG A 21 0.68 -17.10 0.82
CA ARG A 21 0.63 -16.31 2.05
C ARG A 21 0.79 -14.81 1.83
N LEU A 22 1.18 -14.39 0.63
CA LEU A 22 1.32 -12.99 0.24
C LEU A 22 0.35 -12.64 -0.87
N ALA A 23 -0.32 -11.49 -0.73
CA ALA A 23 -1.26 -10.95 -1.69
C ALA A 23 -0.67 -9.74 -2.42
N ASP A 24 -1.05 -9.59 -3.69
CA ASP A 24 -0.86 -8.36 -4.46
C ASP A 24 -2.01 -7.41 -4.10
N VAL A 25 -1.69 -6.20 -3.62
CA VAL A 25 -2.70 -5.24 -3.19
C VAL A 25 -2.43 -3.89 -3.85
N SER A 26 -3.44 -3.34 -4.48
CA SER A 26 -3.39 -2.01 -5.08
C SER A 26 -4.64 -1.20 -4.71
N GLY A 27 -4.63 0.08 -4.99
CA GLY A 27 -5.80 0.91 -4.77
C GLY A 27 -5.49 2.39 -4.79
N THR A 28 -6.51 3.17 -4.38
CA THR A 28 -6.44 4.63 -4.28
C THR A 28 -6.63 5.08 -2.83
N VAL A 29 -6.04 6.23 -2.50
CA VAL A 29 -6.20 6.88 -1.19
C VAL A 29 -6.65 8.30 -1.36
N LYS A 30 -7.80 8.63 -0.75
CA LYS A 30 -8.38 9.96 -0.72
C LYS A 30 -8.56 10.44 0.71
N LEU A 31 -8.45 11.74 0.88
CA LEU A 31 -8.79 12.44 2.12
C LEU A 31 -9.66 13.64 1.77
N ASP A 32 -10.86 13.73 2.36
CA ASP A 32 -11.86 14.75 2.05
C ASP A 32 -12.20 14.84 0.55
N GLY A 33 -12.25 13.67 -0.13
CA GLY A 33 -12.55 13.57 -1.56
C GLY A 33 -11.37 13.90 -2.50
N GLN A 34 -10.22 14.30 -1.94
CA GLN A 34 -9.02 14.64 -2.71
C GLN A 34 -8.00 13.49 -2.66
N LEU A 35 -7.38 13.19 -3.79
CA LEU A 35 -6.30 12.21 -3.85
C LEU A 35 -5.09 12.70 -3.03
N ILE A 36 -4.47 11.78 -2.29
CA ILE A 36 -3.20 12.05 -1.60
C ILE A 36 -2.08 12.07 -2.64
N GLU A 37 -1.50 13.22 -2.91
CA GLU A 37 -0.45 13.37 -3.94
C GLU A 37 0.78 12.54 -3.61
N GLU A 38 1.26 12.62 -2.35
CA GLU A 38 2.45 11.92 -1.89
C GLU A 38 2.28 11.44 -0.44
N GLY A 39 2.61 10.18 -0.19
CA GLY A 39 2.52 9.59 1.13
C GLY A 39 3.03 8.16 1.17
N SER A 40 2.66 7.44 2.23
CA SER A 40 2.92 6.01 2.37
C SER A 40 1.73 5.30 3.01
N ILE A 41 1.59 4.04 2.65
CA ILE A 41 0.65 3.09 3.25
C ILE A 41 1.43 1.89 3.78
N GLN A 42 1.05 1.40 4.96
CA GLN A 42 1.61 0.18 5.54
C GLN A 42 0.50 -0.75 6.00
N PHE A 43 0.70 -2.04 5.76
CA PHE A 43 -0.11 -3.13 6.27
C PHE A 43 0.71 -3.89 7.32
N ILE A 44 0.23 -3.93 8.54
CA ILE A 44 0.90 -4.53 9.69
C ILE A 44 0.06 -5.70 10.16
N PRO A 45 0.56 -6.95 10.06
CA PRO A 45 -0.18 -8.14 10.50
C PRO A 45 -0.59 -8.06 11.98
N VAL A 46 -1.82 -8.44 12.27
CA VAL A 46 -2.41 -8.43 13.64
C VAL A 46 -3.24 -9.69 13.87
N GLU A 47 -3.67 -9.92 15.11
CA GLU A 47 -4.60 -11.00 15.49
C GLU A 47 -4.15 -12.41 15.03
N GLY A 48 -2.90 -12.78 15.34
CA GLY A 48 -2.39 -14.12 15.03
C GLY A 48 -1.85 -14.28 13.59
N ASN A 49 -1.94 -13.25 12.77
CA ASN A 49 -1.24 -13.23 11.50
C ASN A 49 0.27 -13.08 11.76
N THR A 50 1.06 -14.08 11.39
CA THR A 50 2.51 -14.16 11.64
C THR A 50 3.37 -13.64 10.48
N GLY A 51 2.75 -13.06 9.46
CA GLY A 51 3.45 -12.48 8.32
C GLY A 51 4.29 -11.26 8.70
N ALA A 52 5.13 -10.82 7.79
CA ALA A 52 5.85 -9.54 7.91
C ALA A 52 4.95 -8.37 7.49
N GLY A 53 5.19 -7.19 8.05
CA GLY A 53 4.59 -5.96 7.58
C GLY A 53 5.06 -5.61 6.17
N SER A 54 4.19 -5.02 5.37
CA SER A 54 4.46 -4.60 4.01
C SER A 54 3.83 -3.24 3.72
N GLY A 55 4.42 -2.48 2.82
CA GLY A 55 3.91 -1.17 2.45
C GLY A 55 4.50 -0.64 1.17
N ASP A 56 3.96 0.48 0.73
CA ASP A 56 4.43 1.17 -0.46
C ASP A 56 4.21 2.68 -0.34
N VAL A 57 4.80 3.43 -1.27
CA VAL A 57 4.54 4.86 -1.42
C VAL A 57 3.17 5.07 -2.09
N ILE A 58 2.49 6.13 -1.65
CA ILE A 58 1.33 6.66 -2.35
C ILE A 58 1.83 7.75 -3.27
N LYS A 59 1.52 7.65 -4.55
CA LYS A 59 1.84 8.66 -5.56
C LYS A 59 0.61 8.95 -6.41
N ASP A 60 0.25 10.21 -6.54
CA ASP A 60 -0.94 10.65 -7.28
C ASP A 60 -2.22 9.90 -6.83
N GLY A 61 -2.33 9.66 -5.54
CA GLY A 61 -3.44 8.94 -4.92
C GLY A 61 -3.44 7.43 -5.11
N LYS A 62 -2.40 6.84 -5.68
CA LYS A 62 -2.34 5.41 -6.00
C LYS A 62 -1.22 4.71 -5.24
N TYR A 63 -1.43 3.44 -4.91
CA TYR A 63 -0.41 2.57 -4.36
C TYR A 63 -0.50 1.17 -4.98
N HIS A 64 0.61 0.43 -4.99
CA HIS A 64 0.65 -0.95 -5.47
C HIS A 64 1.75 -1.75 -4.76
N ILE A 65 1.34 -2.68 -3.93
CA ILE A 65 2.23 -3.61 -3.24
C ILE A 65 2.22 -4.93 -4.02
N ALA A 66 3.23 -5.10 -4.87
CA ALA A 66 3.37 -6.30 -5.69
C ALA A 66 3.64 -7.53 -4.82
N ARG A 67 3.20 -8.69 -5.28
CA ARG A 67 3.22 -9.97 -4.55
C ARG A 67 4.60 -10.34 -3.98
N GLU A 68 5.69 -9.99 -4.64
CA GLU A 68 7.06 -10.31 -4.20
C GLU A 68 7.40 -9.69 -2.84
N ARG A 69 6.80 -8.55 -2.52
CA ARG A 69 6.84 -7.87 -1.23
C ARG A 69 5.44 -7.73 -0.65
N GLY A 70 4.55 -8.64 -1.04
CA GLY A 70 3.12 -8.54 -0.87
C GLY A 70 2.66 -8.46 0.57
N VAL A 71 1.39 -8.18 0.72
CA VAL A 71 0.74 -8.07 2.03
C VAL A 71 0.43 -9.47 2.55
N ALA A 72 0.72 -9.72 3.81
CA ALA A 72 0.40 -10.99 4.46
C ALA A 72 -1.12 -11.24 4.45
N VAL A 73 -1.52 -12.42 3.97
CA VAL A 73 -2.92 -12.87 3.98
C VAL A 73 -3.43 -12.96 5.41
N GLY A 74 -4.65 -12.50 5.66
CA GLY A 74 -5.27 -12.40 6.96
C GLY A 74 -5.40 -10.95 7.43
N LYS A 75 -5.69 -10.77 8.71
CA LYS A 75 -5.95 -9.45 9.29
C LYS A 75 -4.69 -8.60 9.38
N ASN A 76 -4.78 -7.41 8.83
CA ASN A 76 -3.73 -6.40 8.88
C ASN A 76 -4.29 -5.07 9.35
N ARG A 77 -3.56 -4.40 10.23
CA ARG A 77 -3.78 -3.00 10.56
C ARG A 77 -3.15 -2.13 9.48
N VAL A 78 -3.87 -1.13 9.00
CA VAL A 78 -3.40 -0.24 7.93
C VAL A 78 -3.06 1.12 8.50
N GLU A 79 -1.87 1.61 8.18
CA GLU A 79 -1.37 2.92 8.58
C GLU A 79 -1.09 3.79 7.36
N PHE A 80 -1.39 5.08 7.49
CA PHE A 80 -1.18 6.09 6.45
C PHE A 80 -0.31 7.21 6.97
N ARG A 81 0.66 7.64 6.18
CA ARG A 81 1.48 8.83 6.42
C ARG A 81 1.55 9.66 5.17
N ALA A 82 1.15 10.92 5.28
CA ALA A 82 1.31 11.91 4.23
C ALA A 82 1.51 13.28 4.85
N PHE A 83 2.06 14.19 4.07
CA PHE A 83 2.25 15.57 4.46
C PHE A 83 1.53 16.48 3.47
N LYS A 84 1.04 17.60 3.98
CA LYS A 84 0.53 18.70 3.20
C LYS A 84 1.36 19.94 3.46
N GLU A 85 1.56 20.77 2.45
CA GLU A 85 2.20 22.05 2.64
C GLU A 85 1.23 23.04 3.31
N SER A 86 1.72 23.74 4.30
CA SER A 86 1.01 24.87 4.90
C SER A 86 1.30 26.14 4.11
N LYS A 87 0.50 27.19 4.33
CA LYS A 87 0.78 28.51 3.76
C LYS A 87 1.92 29.25 4.47
N ARG A 88 2.49 28.66 5.53
CA ARG A 88 3.56 29.25 6.35
C ARG A 88 4.92 28.90 5.78
N MET A 89 5.75 29.92 5.58
CA MET A 89 7.16 29.70 5.23
C MET A 89 8.01 29.58 6.49
N VAL A 90 8.84 28.55 6.53
CA VAL A 90 9.81 28.29 7.61
C VAL A 90 11.22 28.21 7.04
N GLN A 91 12.24 28.29 7.92
CA GLN A 91 13.62 28.06 7.53
C GLN A 91 13.74 26.62 6.98
N ASP A 92 14.33 26.46 5.79
CA ASP A 92 14.61 25.13 5.23
C ASP A 92 15.67 24.42 6.08
N PRO A 93 15.33 23.33 6.77
CA PRO A 93 16.28 22.61 7.62
C PRO A 93 17.40 21.90 6.83
N THR A 94 17.21 21.71 5.52
CA THR A 94 18.15 21.01 4.63
C THR A 94 18.83 21.97 3.66
N GLY A 95 18.36 23.20 3.58
CA GLY A 95 18.85 24.24 2.68
C GLY A 95 20.02 25.05 3.26
N LYS A 96 20.57 25.97 2.45
CA LYS A 96 21.54 26.94 2.89
C LYS A 96 20.95 27.92 3.91
N PRO A 97 21.73 28.48 4.85
CA PRO A 97 21.26 29.52 5.77
C PRO A 97 20.51 30.64 5.02
N GLY A 98 19.31 30.98 5.46
CA GLY A 98 18.44 31.97 4.82
C GLY A 98 17.47 31.44 3.77
N THR A 99 17.60 30.19 3.36
CA THR A 99 16.61 29.54 2.46
C THR A 99 15.33 29.22 3.23
N LYS A 100 14.19 29.53 2.63
CA LYS A 100 12.87 29.24 3.21
C LYS A 100 12.12 28.23 2.35
N THR A 101 11.33 27.40 3.00
CA THR A 101 10.42 26.43 2.38
C THR A 101 9.04 26.52 3.03
N PHE A 102 8.01 25.96 2.40
CA PHE A 102 6.71 25.81 3.05
C PHE A 102 6.80 24.79 4.18
N GLU A 103 6.16 25.10 5.29
CA GLU A 103 6.04 24.19 6.41
C GLU A 103 5.22 22.96 5.97
N ARG A 104 5.74 21.77 6.26
CA ARG A 104 5.03 20.50 5.99
C ARG A 104 4.33 20.02 7.26
N LEU A 105 3.03 19.87 7.18
CA LEU A 105 2.19 19.39 8.28
C LEU A 105 1.68 17.98 7.94
N PRO A 106 1.52 17.10 8.95
CA PRO A 106 0.85 15.83 8.73
C PRO A 106 -0.54 16.03 8.09
N ALA A 107 -0.81 15.31 7.01
CA ALA A 107 -2.11 15.34 6.36
C ALA A 107 -3.13 14.50 7.13
N PHE A 108 -2.68 13.38 7.73
CA PHE A 108 -3.50 12.48 8.52
C PHE A 108 -3.32 12.72 10.03
N PRO A 109 -4.41 12.69 10.82
CA PRO A 109 -4.33 12.64 12.28
C PRO A 109 -3.62 11.35 12.76
N PRO A 110 -3.11 11.31 14.02
CA PRO A 110 -2.48 10.12 14.60
C PRO A 110 -3.33 8.84 14.54
N THR A 111 -4.65 8.97 14.51
CA THR A 111 -5.61 7.86 14.39
C THR A 111 -5.54 7.11 13.04
N PHE A 112 -4.81 7.63 12.07
CA PHE A 112 -4.56 6.99 10.79
C PHE A 112 -3.15 6.41 10.65
N ASN A 113 -2.25 6.70 11.59
CA ASN A 113 -0.88 6.19 11.61
C ASN A 113 -0.62 5.34 12.85
N ASP A 114 0.21 5.77 13.77
CA ASP A 114 0.64 4.96 14.94
C ASP A 114 -0.51 4.49 15.83
N ALA A 115 -1.60 5.25 15.90
CA ALA A 115 -2.84 4.90 16.63
C ALA A 115 -3.95 4.37 15.70
N SER A 116 -3.60 3.87 14.51
CA SER A 116 -4.59 3.37 13.55
C SER A 116 -5.33 2.15 14.09
N THR A 117 -6.65 2.18 13.90
CA THR A 117 -7.57 1.07 14.19
C THR A 117 -8.17 0.47 12.91
N ILE A 118 -7.68 0.90 11.75
CA ILE A 118 -8.16 0.43 10.45
C ILE A 118 -7.68 -1.01 10.23
N ILE A 119 -8.60 -1.95 10.22
CA ILE A 119 -8.29 -3.36 9.96
C ILE A 119 -8.83 -3.74 8.58
N ARG A 120 -8.01 -4.49 7.83
CA ARG A 120 -8.41 -5.13 6.57
C ARG A 120 -8.03 -6.60 6.62
N ASP A 121 -8.97 -7.44 6.21
CA ASP A 121 -8.74 -8.88 6.06
C ASP A 121 -8.32 -9.15 4.61
N ILE A 122 -7.05 -9.49 4.44
CA ILE A 122 -6.41 -9.65 3.14
C ILE A 122 -6.57 -11.07 2.67
N GLN A 123 -7.17 -11.23 1.50
CA GLN A 123 -7.36 -12.53 0.85
C GLN A 123 -6.15 -12.87 -0.02
N SER A 124 -5.95 -14.15 -0.30
CA SER A 124 -4.90 -14.58 -1.24
C SER A 124 -5.21 -14.11 -2.67
N GLY A 125 -4.19 -13.89 -3.47
CA GLY A 125 -4.32 -13.45 -4.85
C GLY A 125 -4.06 -11.97 -5.04
N SER A 126 -4.77 -11.35 -5.96
CA SER A 126 -4.69 -9.92 -6.24
C SER A 126 -6.01 -9.25 -5.89
N GLN A 127 -5.95 -8.09 -5.25
CA GLN A 127 -7.14 -7.34 -4.85
C GLN A 127 -6.92 -5.84 -4.91
N VAL A 128 -8.02 -5.11 -5.10
CA VAL A 128 -8.04 -3.65 -5.07
C VAL A 128 -8.73 -3.21 -3.80
N ILE A 129 -8.05 -2.36 -3.02
CA ILE A 129 -8.58 -1.79 -1.77
C ILE A 129 -8.43 -0.27 -1.85
N ASP A 130 -9.55 0.41 -2.01
CA ASP A 130 -9.60 1.86 -2.02
C ASP A 130 -9.91 2.40 -0.62
N PHE A 131 -9.31 3.52 -0.29
CA PHE A 131 -9.54 4.24 0.96
C PHE A 131 -10.02 5.66 0.65
N ASP A 132 -11.18 6.01 1.20
CA ASP A 132 -11.74 7.36 1.11
C ASP A 132 -12.11 7.82 2.53
N PHE A 133 -11.32 8.74 3.06
CA PHE A 133 -11.44 9.22 4.42
C PHE A 133 -11.93 10.65 4.47
N ARG A 134 -12.57 11.00 5.59
CA ARG A 134 -12.94 12.38 5.92
C ARG A 134 -12.34 12.78 7.26
N VAL A 135 -11.79 13.98 7.31
CA VAL A 135 -11.29 14.55 8.56
C VAL A 135 -12.46 14.69 9.55
N GLY A 136 -12.31 14.11 10.76
CA GLY A 136 -13.34 14.11 11.79
C GLY A 136 -14.20 12.84 11.85
N GLU A 137 -14.09 11.93 10.88
CA GLU A 137 -14.67 10.60 10.98
C GLU A 137 -13.64 9.63 11.61
N THR A 138 -14.14 8.75 12.48
CA THR A 138 -13.30 7.66 13.00
C THR A 138 -13.09 6.65 11.86
N PRO A 139 -11.83 6.34 11.49
CA PRO A 139 -11.58 5.37 10.43
C PRO A 139 -12.07 3.98 10.85
N ARG A 140 -12.76 3.31 9.93
CA ARG A 140 -13.29 1.95 10.11
C ARG A 140 -12.63 0.98 9.13
#